data_16232b119a0ec7ea51108f1036b8c50e
#
_entry.id   16232b119a0ec7ea51108f1036b8c50e
#
_cell.length_a   1.000
_cell.length_b   1.000
_cell.length_c   1.000
_cell.angle_alpha   90.00
_cell.angle_beta   90.00
_cell.angle_gamma   90.00
#
_symmetry.space_group_name_H-M   'P 1'
#
loop_
_entity.id
_entity.type
_entity.pdbx_description
1 polymer ?
#
loop_
_entity_poly.entity_id
_entity_poly.type
_entity_poly.pdbx_seq_one_letter_code
_entity_poly.pdbx_strand_id
1 'polypeptide(L)'
;MSDDYQKIILPEELEPISNLVDMLVMTGKKYDLKKIERAFLYAKELHEGQFRVSGEPYISHPIAVAEIVAGLELDTDSICAALLHDTVEDCSEKTNLDKIRAEFGDDVAMLVDGLTKLVQLNIEDKEEAEIENLRKMFLAMSKDIRVIFIKLCDRLHNMRTLDAKPEPKRRITALETMHVFAPLAHRLGMQRIKQELEQLALS
;
A
#
# COMPACT_ATOMS: atom_id res chain seq x y z
N MET A 1 -32.94 9.91 15.98
CA MET A 1 -33.08 9.15 14.72
C MET A 1 -31.91 8.19 14.72
N SER A 2 -32.21 6.94 15.06
CA SER A 2 -31.20 5.88 15.13
C SER A 2 -30.80 5.50 13.71
N ASP A 3 -29.55 5.80 13.35
CA ASP A 3 -28.94 5.27 12.15
C ASP A 3 -28.74 3.77 12.38
N ASP A 4 -29.66 2.96 11.87
CA ASP A 4 -29.51 1.52 11.71
C ASP A 4 -28.44 1.27 10.64
N TYR A 5 -27.17 1.36 11.01
CA TYR A 5 -26.09 0.78 10.24
C TYR A 5 -26.25 -0.74 10.30
N GLN A 6 -26.93 -1.29 9.29
CA GLN A 6 -26.88 -2.73 9.07
C GLN A 6 -25.44 -3.11 8.79
N LYS A 7 -24.78 -3.69 9.79
CA LYS A 7 -23.46 -4.29 9.62
C LYS A 7 -23.54 -5.29 8.47
N ILE A 8 -22.77 -5.06 7.42
CA ILE A 8 -22.70 -5.96 6.27
C ILE A 8 -22.13 -7.29 6.77
N ILE A 9 -22.92 -8.34 6.71
CA ILE A 9 -22.44 -9.70 7.02
C ILE A 9 -21.72 -10.20 5.78
N LEU A 10 -20.38 -10.28 5.88
CA LEU A 10 -19.53 -10.81 4.82
C LEU A 10 -19.42 -12.34 4.94
N PRO A 11 -19.23 -13.05 3.81
CA PRO A 11 -18.80 -14.44 3.84
C PRO A 11 -17.49 -14.60 4.65
N GLU A 12 -17.30 -15.77 5.27
CA GLU A 12 -16.13 -16.07 6.10
C GLU A 12 -14.79 -15.81 5.37
N GLU A 13 -14.73 -16.09 4.08
CA GLU A 13 -13.54 -15.85 3.25
C GLU A 13 -13.16 -14.36 3.11
N LEU A 14 -14.12 -13.45 3.31
CA LEU A 14 -13.96 -11.98 3.22
C LEU A 14 -13.85 -11.34 4.62
N GLU A 15 -13.96 -12.10 5.68
CA GLU A 15 -13.84 -11.60 7.05
C GLU A 15 -12.57 -10.76 7.27
N PRO A 16 -11.38 -11.12 6.74
CA PRO A 16 -10.18 -10.32 6.92
C PRO A 16 -10.26 -8.88 6.40
N ILE A 17 -11.15 -8.58 5.45
CA ILE A 17 -11.38 -7.22 4.94
C ILE A 17 -12.65 -6.57 5.50
N SER A 18 -13.26 -7.12 6.53
CA SER A 18 -14.49 -6.56 7.12
C SER A 18 -14.32 -5.12 7.58
N ASN A 19 -13.21 -4.79 8.23
CA ASN A 19 -12.90 -3.43 8.64
C ASN A 19 -12.72 -2.48 7.45
N LEU A 20 -12.03 -2.93 6.40
CA LEU A 20 -11.89 -2.16 5.16
C LEU A 20 -13.25 -1.85 4.53
N VAL A 21 -14.12 -2.85 4.41
CA VAL A 21 -15.47 -2.68 3.85
C VAL A 21 -16.29 -1.72 4.69
N ASP A 22 -16.28 -1.85 6.02
CA ASP A 22 -16.98 -0.95 6.94
C ASP A 22 -16.48 0.50 6.79
N MET A 23 -15.18 0.71 6.70
CA MET A 23 -14.58 2.04 6.46
C MET A 23 -15.12 2.65 5.17
N LEU A 24 -15.15 1.89 4.07
CA LEU A 24 -15.60 2.37 2.77
C LEU A 24 -17.10 2.71 2.76
N VAL A 25 -17.92 1.88 3.37
CA VAL A 25 -19.37 2.11 3.50
C VAL A 25 -19.64 3.36 4.32
N MET A 26 -18.90 3.58 5.41
CA MET A 26 -19.07 4.75 6.27
C MET A 26 -18.71 6.07 5.59
N THR A 27 -17.91 6.08 4.53
CA THR A 27 -17.60 7.31 3.77
C THR A 27 -18.82 7.88 3.03
N GLY A 28 -19.83 7.04 2.75
CA GLY A 28 -20.98 7.39 1.90
C GLY A 28 -20.63 7.54 0.41
N LYS A 29 -19.37 7.34 0.03
CA LYS A 29 -18.92 7.37 -1.36
C LYS A 29 -19.23 6.07 -2.08
N LYS A 30 -19.35 6.14 -3.40
CA LYS A 30 -19.51 4.95 -4.22
C LYS A 30 -18.16 4.26 -4.46
N TYR A 31 -18.03 3.06 -3.90
CA TYR A 31 -16.94 2.14 -4.19
C TYR A 31 -17.47 0.89 -4.88
N ASP A 32 -16.69 0.33 -5.81
CA ASP A 32 -16.97 -0.99 -6.37
C ASP A 32 -16.46 -2.07 -5.40
N LEU A 33 -17.30 -2.40 -4.41
CA LEU A 33 -16.96 -3.37 -3.36
C LEU A 33 -16.67 -4.75 -3.95
N LYS A 34 -17.37 -5.15 -5.02
CA LYS A 34 -17.13 -6.44 -5.70
C LYS A 34 -15.76 -6.51 -6.34
N LYS A 35 -15.28 -5.41 -6.92
CA LYS A 35 -13.93 -5.33 -7.46
C LYS A 35 -12.88 -5.42 -6.36
N ILE A 36 -13.11 -4.73 -5.24
CA ILE A 36 -12.22 -4.77 -4.07
C ILE A 36 -12.17 -6.18 -3.44
N GLU A 37 -13.31 -6.84 -3.27
CA GLU A 37 -13.39 -8.23 -2.82
C GLU A 37 -12.57 -9.16 -3.73
N ARG A 38 -12.72 -9.05 -5.05
CA ARG A 38 -11.94 -9.84 -6.02
C ARG A 38 -10.44 -9.56 -5.92
N ALA A 39 -10.05 -8.31 -5.77
CA ALA A 39 -8.65 -7.93 -5.60
C ALA A 39 -8.04 -8.54 -4.33
N PHE A 40 -8.78 -8.52 -3.23
CA PHE A 40 -8.38 -9.18 -1.99
C PHE A 40 -8.21 -10.69 -2.16
N LEU A 41 -9.20 -11.38 -2.71
CA LEU A 41 -9.13 -12.83 -2.92
C LEU A 41 -7.98 -13.21 -3.84
N TYR A 42 -7.73 -12.45 -4.88
CA TYR A 42 -6.61 -12.64 -5.79
C TYR A 42 -5.26 -12.49 -5.06
N ALA A 43 -5.08 -11.42 -4.30
CA ALA A 43 -3.87 -11.21 -3.51
C ALA A 43 -3.67 -12.28 -2.42
N LYS A 44 -4.75 -12.69 -1.74
CA LYS A 44 -4.72 -13.74 -0.71
C LYS A 44 -4.23 -15.07 -1.27
N GLU A 45 -4.75 -15.49 -2.43
CA GLU A 45 -4.33 -16.71 -3.11
C GLU A 45 -2.86 -16.66 -3.51
N LEU A 46 -2.40 -15.53 -4.06
CA LEU A 46 -1.02 -15.36 -4.49
C LEU A 46 -0.02 -15.38 -3.33
N HIS A 47 -0.38 -14.76 -2.21
CA HIS A 47 0.47 -14.70 -1.01
C HIS A 47 0.29 -15.89 -0.05
N GLU A 48 -0.46 -16.92 -0.46
CA GLU A 48 -0.65 -18.11 0.36
C GLU A 48 0.70 -18.76 0.72
N GLY A 49 0.90 -19.03 2.01
CA GLY A 49 2.15 -19.59 2.54
C GLY A 49 3.30 -18.60 2.71
N GLN A 50 3.10 -17.31 2.41
CA GLN A 50 4.06 -16.24 2.70
C GLN A 50 3.75 -15.60 4.06
N PHE A 51 4.81 -15.27 4.80
CA PHE A 51 4.73 -14.67 6.13
C PHE A 51 5.61 -13.42 6.23
N ARG A 52 5.18 -12.48 7.05
CA ARG A 52 5.99 -11.34 7.43
C ARG A 52 7.08 -11.75 8.43
N VAL A 53 8.09 -10.91 8.62
CA VAL A 53 9.15 -11.12 9.62
C VAL A 53 8.56 -11.26 11.03
N SER A 54 7.43 -10.61 11.32
CA SER A 54 6.67 -10.73 12.57
C SER A 54 5.96 -12.08 12.75
N GLY A 55 5.90 -12.93 11.72
CA GLY A 55 5.29 -14.27 11.76
C GLY A 55 3.82 -14.32 11.34
N GLU A 56 3.17 -13.19 11.09
CA GLU A 56 1.80 -13.14 10.60
C GLU A 56 1.72 -13.41 9.08
N PRO A 57 0.58 -13.91 8.55
CA PRO A 57 0.40 -14.08 7.11
C PRO A 57 0.66 -12.78 6.34
N TYR A 58 1.35 -12.88 5.20
CA TYR A 58 1.77 -11.70 4.43
C TYR A 58 0.60 -10.81 4.00
N ILE A 59 -0.56 -11.41 3.70
CA ILE A 59 -1.77 -10.69 3.28
C ILE A 59 -2.23 -9.60 4.28
N SER A 60 -1.83 -9.69 5.55
CA SER A 60 -2.12 -8.67 6.56
C SER A 60 -1.57 -7.29 6.18
N HIS A 61 -0.42 -7.25 5.51
CA HIS A 61 0.20 -6.01 5.06
C HIS A 61 -0.58 -5.32 3.93
N PRO A 62 -0.90 -5.96 2.79
CA PRO A 62 -1.75 -5.34 1.78
C PRO A 62 -3.11 -4.87 2.29
N ILE A 63 -3.74 -5.62 3.21
CA ILE A 63 -4.99 -5.19 3.85
C ILE A 63 -4.79 -3.90 4.65
N ALA A 64 -3.74 -3.84 5.49
CA ALA A 64 -3.45 -2.65 6.29
C ALA A 64 -3.13 -1.43 5.41
N VAL A 65 -2.40 -1.60 4.32
CA VAL A 65 -2.14 -0.53 3.35
C VAL A 65 -3.44 -0.06 2.70
N ALA A 66 -4.30 -0.98 2.28
CA ALA A 66 -5.61 -0.65 1.71
C ALA A 66 -6.51 0.13 2.70
N GLU A 67 -6.47 -0.22 3.99
CA GLU A 67 -7.19 0.52 5.03
C GLU A 67 -6.68 1.96 5.19
N ILE A 68 -5.37 2.18 5.13
CA ILE A 68 -4.79 3.53 5.17
C ILE A 68 -5.21 4.33 3.92
N VAL A 69 -5.16 3.70 2.75
CA VAL A 69 -5.64 4.30 1.48
C VAL A 69 -7.12 4.66 1.55
N ALA A 70 -7.94 3.78 2.13
CA ALA A 70 -9.36 4.05 2.38
C ALA A 70 -9.58 5.23 3.33
N GLY A 71 -8.74 5.37 4.35
CA GLY A 71 -8.75 6.51 5.27
C GLY A 71 -8.42 7.85 4.60
N LEU A 72 -7.70 7.83 3.49
CA LEU A 72 -7.46 8.99 2.61
C LEU A 72 -8.60 9.22 1.61
N GLU A 73 -9.61 8.35 1.60
CA GLU A 73 -10.76 8.39 0.71
C GLU A 73 -10.38 8.38 -0.78
N LEU A 74 -9.32 7.67 -1.14
CA LEU A 74 -8.95 7.43 -2.53
C LEU A 74 -9.96 6.49 -3.21
N ASP A 75 -9.89 6.39 -4.52
CA ASP A 75 -10.86 5.66 -5.35
C ASP A 75 -10.72 4.13 -5.28
N THR A 76 -11.66 3.43 -5.88
CA THR A 76 -11.68 1.95 -5.96
C THR A 76 -10.38 1.39 -6.52
N ASP A 77 -9.87 1.96 -7.61
CA ASP A 77 -8.65 1.46 -8.27
C ASP A 77 -7.41 1.61 -7.39
N SER A 78 -7.33 2.68 -6.60
CA SER A 78 -6.26 2.87 -5.61
C SER A 78 -6.31 1.82 -4.51
N ILE A 79 -7.49 1.46 -4.03
CA ILE A 79 -7.66 0.41 -3.00
C ILE A 79 -7.30 -0.96 -3.57
N CYS A 80 -7.74 -1.27 -4.80
CA CYS A 80 -7.34 -2.50 -5.49
C CYS A 80 -5.82 -2.57 -5.70
N ALA A 81 -5.21 -1.47 -6.14
CA ALA A 81 -3.76 -1.39 -6.31
C ALA A 81 -3.00 -1.58 -4.98
N ALA A 82 -3.52 -1.04 -3.88
CA ALA A 82 -2.95 -1.27 -2.55
C ALA A 82 -2.98 -2.76 -2.15
N LEU A 83 -4.09 -3.45 -2.40
CA LEU A 83 -4.22 -4.89 -2.15
C LEU A 83 -3.28 -5.73 -3.02
N LEU A 84 -2.98 -5.27 -4.23
CA LEU A 84 -2.21 -6.01 -5.24
C LEU A 84 -0.75 -5.55 -5.37
N HIS A 85 -0.31 -4.53 -4.63
CA HIS A 85 0.94 -3.80 -4.92
C HIS A 85 2.20 -4.67 -4.91
N ASP A 86 2.25 -5.70 -4.07
CA ASP A 86 3.41 -6.60 -3.96
C ASP A 86 3.29 -7.87 -4.81
N THR A 87 2.14 -8.12 -5.44
CA THR A 87 1.88 -9.41 -6.11
C THR A 87 2.78 -9.66 -7.32
N VAL A 88 3.05 -8.63 -8.12
CA VAL A 88 3.88 -8.76 -9.33
C VAL A 88 5.33 -9.00 -8.97
N GLU A 89 5.82 -8.41 -7.88
CA GLU A 89 7.19 -8.57 -7.42
C GLU A 89 7.38 -9.88 -6.65
N ASP A 90 6.55 -10.12 -5.64
CA ASP A 90 6.71 -11.24 -4.72
C ASP A 90 6.14 -12.56 -5.24
N CYS A 91 5.25 -12.50 -6.23
CA CYS A 91 4.55 -13.65 -6.79
C CYS A 91 4.71 -13.75 -8.32
N SER A 92 5.86 -13.35 -8.86
CA SER A 92 6.14 -13.27 -10.30
C SER A 92 6.00 -14.62 -11.04
N GLU A 93 6.09 -15.74 -10.34
CA GLU A 93 5.86 -17.07 -10.88
C GLU A 93 4.38 -17.36 -11.16
N LYS A 94 3.47 -16.66 -10.45
CA LYS A 94 2.01 -16.90 -10.49
C LYS A 94 1.27 -15.81 -11.25
N THR A 95 1.77 -14.57 -11.25
CA THR A 95 1.10 -13.42 -11.86
C THR A 95 2.06 -12.46 -12.55
N ASN A 96 1.50 -11.56 -13.36
CA ASN A 96 2.20 -10.47 -14.04
C ASN A 96 1.23 -9.32 -14.32
N LEU A 97 1.73 -8.20 -14.84
CA LEU A 97 0.92 -7.03 -15.15
C LEU A 97 -0.19 -7.29 -16.18
N ASP A 98 0.01 -8.17 -17.15
CA ASP A 98 -1.00 -8.49 -18.15
C ASP A 98 -2.19 -9.22 -17.53
N LYS A 99 -1.94 -10.13 -16.59
CA LYS A 99 -3.00 -10.80 -15.82
C LYS A 99 -3.75 -9.80 -14.93
N ILE A 100 -3.05 -8.90 -14.25
CA ILE A 100 -3.67 -7.84 -13.44
C ILE A 100 -4.54 -6.94 -14.31
N ARG A 101 -4.06 -6.55 -15.49
CA ARG A 101 -4.83 -5.73 -16.44
C ARG A 101 -6.08 -6.44 -16.92
N ALA A 102 -5.98 -7.72 -17.25
CA ALA A 102 -7.14 -8.51 -17.69
C ALA A 102 -8.21 -8.64 -16.60
N GLU A 103 -7.83 -8.79 -15.34
CA GLU A 103 -8.73 -9.00 -14.21
C GLU A 103 -9.30 -7.68 -13.64
N PHE A 104 -8.48 -6.62 -13.57
CA PHE A 104 -8.78 -5.40 -12.81
C PHE A 104 -8.74 -4.12 -13.64
N GLY A 105 -8.38 -4.18 -14.91
CA GLY A 105 -8.34 -3.04 -15.82
C GLY A 105 -7.01 -2.31 -15.88
N ASP A 106 -6.93 -1.37 -16.83
CA ASP A 106 -5.70 -0.64 -17.15
C ASP A 106 -5.22 0.25 -16.00
N ASP A 107 -6.13 0.93 -15.30
CA ASP A 107 -5.78 1.86 -14.23
C ASP A 107 -5.15 1.13 -13.04
N VAL A 108 -5.71 0.00 -12.61
CA VAL A 108 -5.12 -0.82 -11.54
C VAL A 108 -3.76 -1.35 -11.96
N ALA A 109 -3.62 -1.85 -13.19
CA ALA A 109 -2.34 -2.37 -13.70
C ALA A 109 -1.27 -1.26 -13.77
N MET A 110 -1.63 -0.05 -14.20
CA MET A 110 -0.75 1.11 -14.24
C MET A 110 -0.26 1.50 -12.83
N LEU A 111 -1.16 1.53 -11.86
CA LEU A 111 -0.81 1.85 -10.46
C LEU A 111 0.12 0.79 -9.87
N VAL A 112 -0.16 -0.48 -10.08
CA VAL A 112 0.70 -1.59 -9.61
C VAL A 112 2.07 -1.56 -10.29
N ASP A 113 2.14 -1.29 -11.59
CA ASP A 113 3.41 -1.11 -12.32
C ASP A 113 4.25 0.04 -11.75
N GLY A 114 3.61 1.18 -11.49
CA GLY A 114 4.26 2.33 -10.87
C GLY A 114 4.83 2.01 -9.49
N LEU A 115 4.07 1.31 -8.66
CA LEU A 115 4.50 0.89 -7.33
C LEU A 115 5.67 -0.12 -7.39
N THR A 116 5.63 -1.08 -8.30
CA THR A 116 6.70 -2.07 -8.51
C THR A 116 8.01 -1.39 -8.94
N LYS A 117 7.95 -0.42 -9.85
CA LYS A 117 9.12 0.33 -10.31
C LYS A 117 9.78 1.18 -9.21
N LEU A 118 9.01 1.64 -8.23
CA LEU A 118 9.53 2.39 -7.08
C LEU A 118 10.32 1.50 -6.11
N VAL A 119 10.08 0.19 -6.08
CA VAL A 119 10.81 -0.75 -5.19
C VAL A 119 12.18 -1.14 -5.76
N GLN A 120 12.37 -1.10 -7.08
CA GLN A 120 13.61 -1.54 -7.77
C GLN A 120 14.81 -0.59 -7.55
N LEU A 121 14.83 0.16 -6.46
CA LEU A 121 15.89 1.11 -6.14
C LEU A 121 16.96 0.41 -5.30
N ASN A 122 17.98 -0.17 -5.95
CA ASN A 122 19.17 -0.68 -5.28
C ASN A 122 20.06 0.46 -4.82
N ILE A 123 20.33 0.51 -3.52
CA ILE A 123 21.16 1.53 -2.87
C ILE A 123 22.56 0.94 -2.69
N GLU A 124 23.42 1.11 -3.67
CA GLU A 124 24.86 0.84 -3.50
C GLU A 124 25.67 2.12 -3.21
N ASP A 125 25.16 3.30 -3.57
CA ASP A 125 25.80 4.59 -3.26
C ASP A 125 24.77 5.60 -2.70
N LYS A 126 25.01 6.09 -1.45
CA LYS A 126 23.97 6.77 -0.66
C LYS A 126 23.48 8.09 -1.25
N GLU A 127 24.37 8.94 -1.79
CA GLU A 127 23.98 10.26 -2.32
C GLU A 127 23.40 10.19 -3.74
N GLU A 128 23.97 9.38 -4.61
CA GLU A 128 23.43 9.16 -5.95
C GLU A 128 22.10 8.43 -5.92
N ALA A 129 21.93 7.49 -4.97
CA ALA A 129 20.70 6.75 -4.75
C ALA A 129 19.54 7.65 -4.30
N GLU A 130 19.77 8.61 -3.40
CA GLU A 130 18.72 9.54 -2.96
C GLU A 130 18.20 10.40 -4.11
N ILE A 131 19.09 10.91 -4.96
CA ILE A 131 18.74 11.71 -6.14
C ILE A 131 17.98 10.86 -7.16
N GLU A 132 18.44 9.66 -7.45
CA GLU A 132 17.78 8.76 -8.39
C GLU A 132 16.40 8.30 -7.86
N ASN A 133 16.27 8.07 -6.55
CA ASN A 133 15.00 7.76 -5.89
C ASN A 133 13.99 8.89 -6.04
N LEU A 134 14.40 10.12 -5.77
CA LEU A 134 13.57 11.30 -5.96
C LEU A 134 13.17 11.46 -7.43
N ARG A 135 14.10 11.27 -8.37
CA ARG A 135 13.83 11.33 -9.80
C ARG A 135 12.79 10.30 -10.23
N LYS A 136 12.92 9.05 -9.81
CA LYS A 136 11.95 7.97 -10.12
C LYS A 136 10.60 8.24 -9.52
N MET A 137 10.53 8.76 -8.29
CA MET A 137 9.29 9.22 -7.67
C MET A 137 8.64 10.33 -8.49
N PHE A 138 9.38 11.36 -8.93
CA PHE A 138 8.85 12.42 -9.79
C PHE A 138 8.36 11.90 -11.13
N LEU A 139 9.05 10.94 -11.73
CA LEU A 139 8.62 10.30 -12.98
C LEU A 139 7.34 9.48 -12.78
N ALA A 140 7.20 8.77 -11.67
CA ALA A 140 5.98 8.05 -11.31
C ALA A 140 4.81 9.02 -11.04
N MET A 141 5.07 10.14 -10.33
CA MET A 141 4.09 11.22 -10.10
C MET A 141 3.60 11.86 -11.40
N SER A 142 4.47 11.98 -12.41
CA SER A 142 4.10 12.55 -13.71
C SER A 142 3.09 11.69 -14.48
N LYS A 143 3.01 10.40 -14.17
CA LYS A 143 2.03 9.47 -14.74
C LYS A 143 0.72 9.48 -13.94
N ASP A 144 0.81 9.26 -12.64
CA ASP A 144 -0.36 9.27 -11.74
C ASP A 144 0.08 9.48 -10.29
N ILE A 145 -0.41 10.56 -9.67
CA ILE A 145 -0.07 10.91 -8.29
C ILE A 145 -0.56 9.86 -7.27
N ARG A 146 -1.57 9.07 -7.61
CA ARG A 146 -2.08 8.01 -6.73
C ARG A 146 -1.01 6.98 -6.38
N VAL A 147 -0.04 6.73 -7.27
CA VAL A 147 1.12 5.86 -7.01
C VAL A 147 1.89 6.32 -5.77
N ILE A 148 2.12 7.63 -5.64
CA ILE A 148 2.85 8.19 -4.50
C ILE A 148 2.01 8.12 -3.22
N PHE A 149 0.72 8.41 -3.28
CA PHE A 149 -0.16 8.28 -2.12
C PHE A 149 -0.18 6.85 -1.58
N ILE A 150 -0.30 5.86 -2.46
CA ILE A 150 -0.27 4.44 -2.06
C ILE A 150 1.11 4.08 -1.49
N LYS A 151 2.20 4.56 -2.10
CA LYS A 151 3.56 4.30 -1.61
C LYS A 151 3.82 4.90 -0.23
N LEU A 152 3.29 6.08 0.06
CA LEU A 152 3.33 6.66 1.39
C LEU A 152 2.54 5.83 2.42
N CYS A 153 1.39 5.29 2.03
CA CYS A 153 0.61 4.39 2.88
C CYS A 153 1.35 3.06 3.15
N ASP A 154 1.99 2.50 2.14
CA ASP A 154 2.85 1.32 2.27
C ASP A 154 4.02 1.60 3.23
N ARG A 155 4.72 2.70 3.06
CA ARG A 155 5.80 3.13 3.96
C ARG A 155 5.31 3.31 5.38
N LEU A 156 4.16 3.92 5.58
CA LEU A 156 3.59 4.14 6.91
C LEU A 156 3.32 2.82 7.63
N HIS A 157 2.71 1.84 6.96
CA HIS A 157 2.50 0.52 7.56
C HIS A 157 3.84 -0.20 7.85
N ASN A 158 4.80 -0.12 6.94
CA ASN A 158 6.14 -0.67 7.17
C ASN A 158 6.85 -0.02 8.37
N MET A 159 6.63 1.27 8.61
CA MET A 159 7.14 1.96 9.79
C MET A 159 6.43 1.55 11.09
N ARG A 160 5.12 1.34 11.04
CA ARG A 160 4.34 0.84 12.20
C ARG A 160 4.74 -0.57 12.63
N THR A 161 5.31 -1.35 11.73
CA THR A 161 5.78 -2.74 11.98
C THR A 161 7.31 -2.86 11.95
N LEU A 162 8.03 -1.75 12.09
CA LEU A 162 9.48 -1.68 11.91
C LEU A 162 10.24 -2.50 12.96
N ASP A 163 9.73 -2.58 14.18
CA ASP A 163 10.37 -3.29 15.32
C ASP A 163 10.59 -4.78 15.05
N ALA A 164 9.81 -5.39 14.18
CA ALA A 164 9.99 -6.78 13.77
C ALA A 164 11.23 -7.01 12.90
N LYS A 165 11.83 -5.95 12.34
CA LYS A 165 13.00 -6.06 11.47
C LYS A 165 14.31 -6.05 12.28
N PRO A 166 15.39 -6.74 11.80
CA PRO A 166 16.71 -6.62 12.37
C PRO A 166 17.23 -5.17 12.39
N GLU A 167 17.98 -4.81 13.43
CA GLU A 167 18.42 -3.43 13.65
C GLU A 167 19.10 -2.74 12.46
N PRO A 168 20.01 -3.36 11.69
CA PRO A 168 20.60 -2.71 10.54
C PRO A 168 19.57 -2.28 9.49
N LYS A 169 18.55 -3.12 9.25
CA LYS A 169 17.45 -2.82 8.32
C LYS A 169 16.51 -1.74 8.87
N ARG A 170 16.25 -1.75 10.19
CA ARG A 170 15.45 -0.70 10.84
C ARG A 170 16.07 0.67 10.62
N ARG A 171 17.37 0.80 10.90
CA ARG A 171 18.09 2.07 10.76
C ARG A 171 18.05 2.60 9.33
N ILE A 172 18.30 1.75 8.33
CA ILE A 172 18.24 2.15 6.92
C ILE A 172 16.83 2.61 6.55
N THR A 173 15.80 1.85 6.94
CA THR A 173 14.40 2.20 6.65
C THR A 173 13.99 3.52 7.33
N ALA A 174 14.42 3.75 8.59
CA ALA A 174 14.15 4.99 9.31
C ALA A 174 14.82 6.20 8.66
N LEU A 175 16.09 6.09 8.27
CA LEU A 175 16.82 7.16 7.57
C LEU A 175 16.18 7.50 6.23
N GLU A 176 15.84 6.51 5.42
CA GLU A 176 15.15 6.72 4.14
C GLU A 176 13.79 7.40 4.36
N THR A 177 13.07 7.01 5.41
CA THR A 177 11.78 7.63 5.75
C THR A 177 11.95 9.10 6.09
N MET A 178 12.95 9.46 6.90
CA MET A 178 13.22 10.85 7.27
C MET A 178 13.71 11.71 6.11
N HIS A 179 14.55 11.17 5.24
CA HIS A 179 15.18 11.92 4.15
C HIS A 179 14.33 12.02 2.88
N VAL A 180 13.44 11.05 2.65
CA VAL A 180 12.66 10.95 1.40
C VAL A 180 11.17 11.04 1.64
N PHE A 181 10.60 10.11 2.44
CA PHE A 181 9.15 9.95 2.51
C PHE A 181 8.44 11.01 3.36
N ALA A 182 9.00 11.40 4.49
CA ALA A 182 8.42 12.47 5.32
C ALA A 182 8.45 13.85 4.61
N PRO A 183 9.55 14.28 3.98
CA PRO A 183 9.56 15.48 3.15
C PRO A 183 8.58 15.43 1.97
N LEU A 184 8.42 14.26 1.34
CA LEU A 184 7.48 14.08 0.24
C LEU A 184 6.02 14.22 0.74
N ALA A 185 5.67 13.60 1.85
CA ALA A 185 4.37 13.76 2.49
C ALA A 185 4.07 15.23 2.85
N HIS A 186 5.08 15.94 3.34
CA HIS A 186 4.96 17.39 3.62
C HIS A 186 4.62 18.19 2.37
N ARG A 187 5.31 17.96 1.26
CA ARG A 187 5.08 18.66 -0.01
C ARG A 187 3.71 18.39 -0.60
N LEU A 188 3.16 17.20 -0.34
CA LEU A 188 1.82 16.80 -0.77
C LEU A 188 0.71 17.25 0.19
N GLY A 189 1.03 17.97 1.26
CA GLY A 189 0.07 18.44 2.25
C GLY A 189 -0.46 17.36 3.18
N MET A 190 0.19 16.18 3.23
CA MET A 190 -0.23 15.03 4.04
C MET A 190 0.38 15.11 5.45
N GLN A 191 -0.02 16.12 6.21
CA GLN A 191 0.61 16.47 7.51
C GLN A 191 0.52 15.35 8.56
N ARG A 192 -0.60 14.64 8.62
CA ARG A 192 -0.76 13.54 9.60
C ARG A 192 0.18 12.39 9.30
N ILE A 193 0.30 11.99 8.03
CA ILE A 193 1.23 10.94 7.60
C ILE A 193 2.67 11.38 7.84
N LYS A 194 3.03 12.62 7.47
CA LYS A 194 4.36 13.17 7.74
C LYS A 194 4.73 13.06 9.22
N GLN A 195 3.88 13.58 10.11
CA GLN A 195 4.14 13.58 11.55
C GLN A 195 4.31 12.15 12.11
N GLU A 196 3.45 11.23 11.69
CA GLU A 196 3.55 9.84 12.13
C GLU A 196 4.81 9.16 11.61
N LEU A 197 5.18 9.38 10.33
CA LEU A 197 6.44 8.86 9.76
C LEU A 197 7.66 9.37 10.52
N GLU A 198 7.73 10.67 10.82
CA GLU A 198 8.82 11.26 11.59
C GLU A 198 8.89 10.69 13.02
N GLN A 199 7.75 10.57 13.68
CA GLN A 199 7.68 10.01 15.03
C GLN A 199 8.16 8.56 15.08
N LEU A 200 7.71 7.73 14.14
CA LEU A 200 8.10 6.33 14.06
C LEU A 200 9.57 6.14 13.65
N ALA A 201 10.14 7.06 12.87
CA ALA A 201 11.55 7.01 12.47
C ALA A 201 12.51 7.42 13.60
N LEU A 202 12.04 8.14 14.60
CA LEU A 202 12.81 8.62 15.75
C LEU A 202 12.69 7.70 17.00
N SER A 203 11.73 6.77 16.98
CA SER A 203 11.53 5.79 18.07
C SER A 203 12.47 4.61 17.94
#